data_7e1b6aa57a9363f5ee0e5a074e4fef84
#
_entry.id   7e1b6aa57a9363f5ee0e5a074e4fef84
#
_cell.length_a   1.000
_cell.length_b   1.000
_cell.length_c   1.000
_cell.angle_alpha   90.00
_cell.angle_beta   90.00
_cell.angle_gamma   90.00
#
_symmetry.space_group_name_H-M   'P 1'
#
loop_
_entity.id
_entity.type
_entity.pdbx_description
1 polymer ?
#
loop_
_entity_poly.entity_id
_entity_poly.type
_entity_poly.pdbx_seq_one_letter_code
_entity_poly.pdbx_strand_id
1 'polypeptide(L)'
;CGRAEIGRQARLRGVWVSCESSSLSDRTKKFMSTVVFLAVLFAAFLHALWNSMVKSHKDKHVAVTAIVLGHVPASLIIIFLVPIPAVESVPYIIASAIIHQGYQWFLLTAYQYGDYTRVYPIARGSGPVVVTIVLLLFFGVTLSAYELLGIIVISIGIISISTQDRHSFFPWIARRNAKAISYALLTGLFIGGYSMVDGYGARASLSALSFMGWSFIVNALIFPILLKVMNKGDVVKKVFTEAKLLFWFGGTISYIVYGIVVWGFTQAPIPLVSALRETSVIIALLIGTIFLKEKFTFLKALSILIIFFGVVLLKFF
;
A
#
# COMPACT_ATOMS: atom_id res chain seq x y z
N CYS A 1 -36.19 32.41 22.30
CA CYS A 1 -34.98 31.59 22.59
C CYS A 1 -34.50 30.77 21.37
N GLY A 2 -35.35 30.34 20.45
CA GLY A 2 -34.96 29.47 19.33
C GLY A 2 -34.12 30.13 18.22
N ARG A 3 -34.19 31.42 17.98
CA ARG A 3 -33.42 32.10 16.91
C ARG A 3 -31.93 32.31 17.24
N ALA A 4 -31.56 32.42 18.51
CA ALA A 4 -30.18 32.59 18.92
C ALA A 4 -29.35 31.27 18.81
N GLU A 5 -30.02 30.16 18.99
CA GLU A 5 -29.39 28.82 18.94
C GLU A 5 -29.11 28.36 17.51
N ILE A 6 -30.03 28.69 16.59
CA ILE A 6 -29.83 28.39 15.14
C ILE A 6 -28.67 29.25 14.58
N GLY A 7 -28.56 30.51 14.99
CA GLY A 7 -27.44 31.36 14.58
C GLY A 7 -26.08 30.92 15.15
N ARG A 8 -26.06 30.34 16.35
CA ARG A 8 -24.86 29.78 16.97
C ARG A 8 -24.39 28.48 16.28
N GLN A 9 -25.34 27.62 15.98
CA GLN A 9 -25.01 26.37 15.24
C GLN A 9 -24.57 26.65 13.80
N ALA A 10 -25.15 27.62 13.11
CA ALA A 10 -24.71 28.03 11.77
C ALA A 10 -23.33 28.68 11.78
N ARG A 11 -23.01 29.49 12.81
CA ARG A 11 -21.66 30.07 12.99
C ARG A 11 -20.63 28.99 13.36
N LEU A 12 -20.98 28.03 14.21
CA LEU A 12 -20.10 26.93 14.55
C LEU A 12 -19.83 26.04 13.32
N ARG A 13 -20.85 25.73 12.50
CA ARG A 13 -20.64 25.00 11.24
C ARG A 13 -19.76 25.78 10.24
N GLY A 14 -19.97 27.11 10.10
CA GLY A 14 -19.12 27.95 9.25
C GLY A 14 -17.67 28.03 9.74
N VAL A 15 -17.47 28.14 11.07
CA VAL A 15 -16.13 28.13 11.68
C VAL A 15 -15.48 26.74 11.58
N TRP A 16 -16.22 25.65 11.73
CA TRP A 16 -15.68 24.31 11.54
C TRP A 16 -15.29 24.04 10.08
N VAL A 17 -16.14 24.41 9.13
CA VAL A 17 -15.82 24.25 7.69
C VAL A 17 -14.64 25.13 7.29
N SER A 18 -14.52 26.36 7.80
CA SER A 18 -13.36 27.22 7.53
C SER A 18 -12.09 26.77 8.27
N CYS A 19 -12.19 26.24 9.50
CA CYS A 19 -11.06 25.64 10.19
C CYS A 19 -10.63 24.30 9.56
N GLU A 20 -11.57 23.45 9.11
CA GLU A 20 -11.22 22.25 8.38
C GLU A 20 -10.60 22.56 7.02
N SER A 21 -11.13 23.52 6.26
CA SER A 21 -10.55 23.88 4.97
C SER A 21 -9.18 24.56 5.12
N SER A 22 -8.96 25.42 6.11
CA SER A 22 -7.65 26.02 6.38
C SER A 22 -6.66 24.99 6.94
N SER A 23 -7.07 24.08 7.82
CA SER A 23 -6.21 23.03 8.36
C SER A 23 -5.89 21.94 7.34
N LEU A 24 -6.81 21.58 6.44
CA LEU A 24 -6.55 20.69 5.31
C LEU A 24 -5.65 21.34 4.25
N SER A 25 -5.90 22.61 3.91
CA SER A 25 -5.06 23.37 2.95
C SER A 25 -3.64 23.61 3.48
N ASP A 26 -3.49 23.88 4.78
CA ASP A 26 -2.17 24.07 5.40
C ASP A 26 -1.41 22.74 5.60
N ARG A 27 -2.12 21.63 5.81
CA ARG A 27 -1.53 20.28 5.88
C ARG A 27 -1.12 19.73 4.52
N THR A 28 -1.75 20.15 3.41
CA THR A 28 -1.41 19.71 2.06
C THR A 28 -0.15 20.39 1.48
N LYS A 29 0.26 21.54 2.03
CA LYS A 29 1.52 22.22 1.64
C LYS A 29 2.76 21.77 2.41
N LYS A 30 2.67 20.74 3.26
CA LYS A 30 3.82 20.26 4.02
C LYS A 30 4.72 19.41 3.12
N PHE A 31 5.86 19.96 2.70
CA PHE A 31 6.97 19.19 2.15
C PHE A 31 7.24 17.99 3.05
N MET A 32 7.42 16.82 2.45
CA MET A 32 7.75 15.62 3.20
C MET A 32 9.07 15.83 3.96
N SER A 33 8.99 15.82 5.31
CA SER A 33 10.16 16.02 6.16
C SER A 33 11.21 14.92 5.92
N THR A 34 12.48 15.23 6.19
CA THR A 34 13.55 14.23 6.05
C THR A 34 13.32 13.01 6.93
N VAL A 35 12.72 13.16 8.11
CA VAL A 35 12.38 12.05 8.99
C VAL A 35 11.35 11.12 8.34
N VAL A 36 10.27 11.66 7.78
CA VAL A 36 9.24 10.87 7.09
C VAL A 36 9.84 10.18 5.86
N PHE A 37 10.65 10.91 5.08
CA PHE A 37 11.33 10.37 3.90
C PHE A 37 12.20 9.16 4.26
N LEU A 38 13.08 9.30 5.26
CA LEU A 38 13.96 8.21 5.69
C LEU A 38 13.19 7.04 6.32
N ALA A 39 12.15 7.32 7.11
CA ALA A 39 11.30 6.29 7.68
C ALA A 39 10.58 5.46 6.61
N VAL A 40 10.03 6.11 5.57
CA VAL A 40 9.36 5.40 4.47
C VAL A 40 10.36 4.63 3.61
N LEU A 41 11.58 5.14 3.38
CA LEU A 41 12.65 4.37 2.71
C LEU A 41 13.06 3.14 3.54
N PHE A 42 13.17 3.29 4.85
CA PHE A 42 13.45 2.16 5.75
C PHE A 42 12.30 1.14 5.72
N ALA A 43 11.05 1.60 5.72
CA ALA A 43 9.90 0.73 5.52
C ALA A 43 9.95 0.03 4.15
N ALA A 44 10.38 0.71 3.08
CA ALA A 44 10.56 0.11 1.75
C ALA A 44 11.63 -0.99 1.76
N PHE A 45 12.73 -0.80 2.51
CA PHE A 45 13.76 -1.82 2.71
C PHE A 45 13.19 -3.07 3.42
N LEU A 46 12.54 -2.89 4.55
CA LEU A 46 11.90 -3.98 5.29
C LEU A 46 10.81 -4.68 4.46
N HIS A 47 10.08 -3.90 3.64
CA HIS A 47 9.07 -4.42 2.73
C HIS A 47 9.67 -5.38 1.70
N ALA A 48 10.83 -5.05 1.14
CA ALA A 48 11.53 -5.93 0.21
C ALA A 48 11.99 -7.23 0.88
N LEU A 49 12.42 -7.18 2.15
CA LEU A 49 12.84 -8.36 2.89
C LEU A 49 11.71 -9.38 3.04
N TRP A 50 10.57 -9.01 3.63
CA TRP A 50 9.48 -9.96 3.81
C TRP A 50 8.85 -10.40 2.48
N ASN A 51 8.80 -9.52 1.46
CA ASN A 51 8.35 -9.90 0.14
C ASN A 51 9.26 -10.94 -0.53
N SER A 52 10.58 -10.90 -0.30
CA SER A 52 11.49 -11.92 -0.82
C SER A 52 11.18 -13.30 -0.23
N MET A 53 10.75 -13.36 1.04
CA MET A 53 10.29 -14.59 1.67
C MET A 53 8.98 -15.12 1.03
N VAL A 54 8.02 -14.23 0.74
CA VAL A 54 6.78 -14.59 0.01
C VAL A 54 7.14 -15.07 -1.41
N LYS A 55 8.09 -14.39 -2.08
CA LYS A 55 8.52 -14.75 -3.44
C LYS A 55 9.14 -16.15 -3.49
N SER A 56 9.94 -16.53 -2.50
CA SER A 56 10.61 -17.82 -2.43
C SER A 56 9.68 -18.97 -2.03
N HIS A 57 8.54 -18.70 -1.38
CA HIS A 57 7.59 -19.75 -0.96
C HIS A 57 6.85 -20.35 -2.17
N LYS A 58 6.73 -21.69 -2.22
CA LYS A 58 6.11 -22.42 -3.34
C LYS A 58 4.64 -22.08 -3.53
N ASP A 59 3.86 -22.09 -2.44
CA ASP A 59 2.43 -21.76 -2.47
C ASP A 59 2.18 -20.31 -2.07
N LYS A 60 1.76 -19.48 -3.04
CA LYS A 60 1.49 -18.05 -2.80
C LYS A 60 0.26 -17.79 -1.93
N HIS A 61 -0.73 -18.69 -1.96
CA HIS A 61 -1.89 -18.60 -1.07
C HIS A 61 -1.47 -18.81 0.39
N VAL A 62 -0.65 -19.82 0.66
CA VAL A 62 -0.09 -20.08 1.99
C VAL A 62 0.77 -18.91 2.46
N ALA A 63 1.66 -18.40 1.60
CA ALA A 63 2.55 -17.31 1.93
C ALA A 63 1.80 -16.01 2.27
N VAL A 64 0.84 -15.59 1.43
CA VAL A 64 0.03 -14.38 1.69
C VAL A 64 -0.84 -14.56 2.94
N THR A 65 -1.43 -15.74 3.13
CA THR A 65 -2.22 -16.04 4.33
C THR A 65 -1.36 -15.95 5.59
N ALA A 66 -0.14 -16.45 5.56
CA ALA A 66 0.80 -16.36 6.68
C ALA A 66 1.10 -14.91 7.06
N ILE A 67 1.30 -14.02 6.07
CA ILE A 67 1.49 -12.59 6.34
C ILE A 67 0.26 -11.96 6.97
N VAL A 68 -0.94 -12.18 6.38
CA VAL A 68 -2.19 -11.57 6.86
C VAL A 68 -2.52 -12.00 8.30
N LEU A 69 -2.44 -13.29 8.58
CA LEU A 69 -2.68 -13.81 9.92
C LEU A 69 -1.55 -13.45 10.89
N GLY A 70 -0.33 -13.32 10.41
CA GLY A 70 0.84 -12.91 11.18
C GLY A 70 0.80 -11.44 11.66
N HIS A 71 -0.11 -10.63 11.16
CA HIS A 71 -0.39 -9.30 11.71
C HIS A 71 -1.13 -9.36 13.06
N VAL A 72 -1.89 -10.43 13.32
CA VAL A 72 -2.75 -10.53 14.50
C VAL A 72 -2.01 -10.41 15.84
N PRO A 73 -0.89 -11.12 16.08
CA PRO A 73 -0.16 -10.99 17.34
C PRO A 73 0.30 -9.56 17.63
N ALA A 74 0.87 -8.88 16.63
CA ALA A 74 1.32 -7.50 16.77
C ALA A 74 0.12 -6.55 16.99
N SER A 75 -0.98 -6.74 16.24
CA SER A 75 -2.20 -5.94 16.41
C SER A 75 -2.80 -6.09 17.80
N LEU A 76 -2.88 -7.32 18.34
CA LEU A 76 -3.37 -7.56 19.69
C LEU A 76 -2.53 -6.84 20.74
N ILE A 77 -1.20 -6.86 20.62
CA ILE A 77 -0.32 -6.12 21.54
C ILE A 77 -0.63 -4.62 21.44
N ILE A 78 -0.71 -4.07 20.23
CA ILE A 78 -0.89 -2.64 20.02
C ILE A 78 -2.24 -2.14 20.55
N ILE A 79 -3.36 -2.85 20.32
CA ILE A 79 -4.69 -2.39 20.79
C ILE A 79 -4.79 -2.29 22.31
N PHE A 80 -3.97 -3.01 23.06
CA PHE A 80 -3.90 -2.88 24.52
C PHE A 80 -2.96 -1.75 24.99
N LEU A 81 -2.07 -1.26 24.11
CA LEU A 81 -1.08 -0.24 24.46
C LEU A 81 -1.48 1.17 24.00
N VAL A 82 -2.45 1.27 23.08
CA VAL A 82 -2.89 2.56 22.51
C VAL A 82 -4.36 2.83 22.81
N PRO A 83 -4.79 4.11 22.83
CA PRO A 83 -6.21 4.44 23.00
C PRO A 83 -7.08 3.81 21.93
N ILE A 84 -8.36 3.59 22.26
CA ILE A 84 -9.38 3.16 21.29
C ILE A 84 -9.47 4.22 20.17
N PRO A 85 -9.61 3.81 18.88
CA PRO A 85 -9.71 4.74 17.78
C PRO A 85 -10.96 5.62 17.91
N ALA A 86 -10.87 6.87 17.49
CA ALA A 86 -12.01 7.76 17.47
C ALA A 86 -13.15 7.20 16.61
N VAL A 87 -14.40 7.42 17.02
CA VAL A 87 -15.60 6.87 16.36
C VAL A 87 -15.67 7.28 14.88
N GLU A 88 -15.19 8.46 14.54
CA GLU A 88 -15.09 8.99 13.18
C GLU A 88 -14.20 8.13 12.28
N SER A 89 -13.29 7.35 12.84
CA SER A 89 -12.41 6.46 12.09
C SER A 89 -13.02 5.07 11.82
N VAL A 90 -14.09 4.69 12.51
CA VAL A 90 -14.72 3.36 12.37
C VAL A 90 -15.16 3.04 10.94
N PRO A 91 -15.81 3.95 10.20
CA PRO A 91 -16.14 3.70 8.79
C PRO A 91 -14.91 3.41 7.92
N TYR A 92 -13.79 4.09 8.19
CA TYR A 92 -12.54 3.85 7.48
C TYR A 92 -11.91 2.50 7.84
N ILE A 93 -12.00 2.05 9.09
CA ILE A 93 -11.55 0.71 9.53
C ILE A 93 -12.30 -0.38 8.75
N ILE A 94 -13.62 -0.27 8.66
CA ILE A 94 -14.46 -1.23 7.93
C ILE A 94 -14.14 -1.19 6.43
N ALA A 95 -14.09 0.02 5.84
CA ALA A 95 -13.77 0.20 4.43
C ALA A 95 -12.36 -0.33 4.09
N SER A 96 -11.37 -0.04 4.94
CA SER A 96 -10.01 -0.56 4.82
C SER A 96 -10.01 -2.09 4.76
N ALA A 97 -10.67 -2.76 5.71
CA ALA A 97 -10.71 -4.21 5.74
C ALA A 97 -11.35 -4.79 4.46
N ILE A 98 -12.46 -4.21 3.98
CA ILE A 98 -13.14 -4.65 2.75
C ILE A 98 -12.24 -4.46 1.52
N ILE A 99 -11.60 -3.28 1.39
CA ILE A 99 -10.73 -2.97 0.25
C ILE A 99 -9.48 -3.86 0.26
N HIS A 100 -8.94 -4.17 1.43
CA HIS A 100 -7.83 -5.13 1.56
C HIS A 100 -8.23 -6.54 1.12
N GLN A 101 -9.46 -7.00 1.35
CA GLN A 101 -9.93 -8.29 0.80
C GLN A 101 -9.92 -8.25 -0.73
N GLY A 102 -10.43 -7.16 -1.34
CA GLY A 102 -10.41 -6.98 -2.79
C GLY A 102 -8.98 -6.97 -3.35
N TYR A 103 -8.07 -6.24 -2.70
CA TYR A 103 -6.64 -6.27 -3.02
C TYR A 103 -6.07 -7.69 -3.02
N GLN A 104 -6.30 -8.44 -1.95
CA GLN A 104 -5.79 -9.81 -1.78
C GLN A 104 -6.39 -10.77 -2.81
N TRP A 105 -7.70 -10.65 -3.07
CA TRP A 105 -8.38 -11.43 -4.10
C TRP A 105 -7.78 -11.23 -5.48
N PHE A 106 -7.71 -9.97 -5.92
CA PHE A 106 -7.22 -9.66 -7.26
C PHE A 106 -5.74 -10.00 -7.42
N LEU A 107 -4.92 -9.78 -6.39
CA LEU A 107 -3.50 -10.15 -6.40
C LEU A 107 -3.31 -11.66 -6.55
N LEU A 108 -3.99 -12.46 -5.71
CA LEU A 108 -3.91 -13.91 -5.76
C LEU A 108 -4.45 -14.47 -7.06
N THR A 109 -5.52 -13.86 -7.60
CA THR A 109 -6.07 -14.22 -8.92
C THR A 109 -5.11 -13.85 -10.05
N ALA A 110 -4.46 -12.69 -9.99
CA ALA A 110 -3.46 -12.29 -10.98
C ALA A 110 -2.30 -13.29 -11.07
N TYR A 111 -1.85 -13.83 -9.92
CA TYR A 111 -0.79 -14.84 -9.87
C TYR A 111 -1.20 -16.21 -10.46
N GLN A 112 -2.50 -16.49 -10.60
CA GLN A 112 -2.97 -17.70 -11.29
C GLN A 112 -2.82 -17.59 -12.81
N TYR A 113 -2.84 -16.36 -13.36
CA TYR A 113 -2.80 -16.09 -14.79
C TYR A 113 -1.45 -15.61 -15.31
N GLY A 114 -0.58 -15.11 -14.42
CA GLY A 114 0.72 -14.55 -14.80
C GLY A 114 1.80 -14.74 -13.74
N ASP A 115 3.06 -14.64 -14.19
CA ASP A 115 4.22 -14.78 -13.32
C ASP A 115 4.34 -13.61 -12.34
N TYR A 116 4.82 -13.91 -11.14
CA TYR A 116 5.05 -12.93 -10.09
C TYR A 116 5.89 -11.72 -10.57
N THR A 117 6.97 -11.98 -11.31
CA THR A 117 7.89 -10.97 -11.84
C THR A 117 7.23 -9.99 -12.80
N ARG A 118 6.09 -10.35 -13.39
CA ARG A 118 5.32 -9.51 -14.30
C ARG A 118 4.14 -8.84 -13.59
N VAL A 119 3.35 -9.62 -12.87
CA VAL A 119 2.13 -9.16 -12.18
C VAL A 119 2.45 -8.14 -11.08
N TYR A 120 3.45 -8.43 -10.26
CA TYR A 120 3.78 -7.62 -9.09
C TYR A 120 4.20 -6.18 -9.43
N PRO A 121 5.11 -5.92 -10.41
CA PRO A 121 5.45 -4.54 -10.77
C PRO A 121 4.27 -3.76 -11.36
N ILE A 122 3.39 -4.39 -12.14
CA ILE A 122 2.21 -3.71 -12.70
C ILE A 122 1.27 -3.27 -11.56
N ALA A 123 0.95 -4.18 -10.64
CA ALA A 123 0.08 -3.88 -9.52
C ALA A 123 0.66 -2.77 -8.62
N ARG A 124 1.95 -2.83 -8.34
CA ARG A 124 2.64 -1.88 -7.47
C ARG A 124 2.84 -0.51 -8.13
N GLY A 125 3.22 -0.48 -9.40
CA GLY A 125 3.45 0.78 -10.13
C GLY A 125 2.17 1.54 -10.45
N SER A 126 1.02 0.88 -10.59
CA SER A 126 -0.27 1.54 -10.83
C SER A 126 -0.89 2.15 -9.57
N GLY A 127 -0.61 1.63 -8.38
CA GLY A 127 -1.19 2.11 -7.12
C GLY A 127 -0.98 3.62 -6.86
N PRO A 128 0.26 4.15 -6.86
CA PRO A 128 0.53 5.57 -6.66
C PRO A 128 -0.15 6.48 -7.70
N VAL A 129 -0.25 6.02 -8.96
CA VAL A 129 -0.95 6.77 -10.02
C VAL A 129 -2.44 6.88 -9.71
N VAL A 130 -3.07 5.79 -9.29
CA VAL A 130 -4.49 5.79 -8.87
C VAL A 130 -4.71 6.74 -7.69
N VAL A 131 -3.90 6.65 -6.64
CA VAL A 131 -3.95 7.57 -5.48
C VAL A 131 -3.87 9.02 -5.95
N THR A 132 -2.88 9.32 -6.79
CA THR A 132 -2.63 10.68 -7.27
C THR A 132 -3.82 11.22 -8.05
N ILE A 133 -4.31 10.47 -9.04
CA ILE A 133 -5.44 10.89 -9.88
C ILE A 133 -6.69 11.15 -9.01
N VAL A 134 -7.03 10.21 -8.13
CA VAL A 134 -8.25 10.34 -7.31
C VAL A 134 -8.13 11.53 -6.35
N LEU A 135 -6.98 11.70 -5.68
CA LEU A 135 -6.83 12.79 -4.71
C LEU A 135 -6.75 14.18 -5.37
N LEU A 136 -6.18 14.29 -6.57
CA LEU A 136 -6.18 15.54 -7.34
C LEU A 136 -7.59 15.90 -7.82
N LEU A 137 -8.32 14.93 -8.40
CA LEU A 137 -9.60 15.22 -9.05
C LEU A 137 -10.76 15.39 -8.07
N PHE A 138 -10.79 14.61 -6.99
CA PHE A 138 -11.96 14.53 -6.10
C PHE A 138 -11.74 15.11 -4.71
N PHE A 139 -10.49 15.26 -4.26
CA PHE A 139 -10.19 15.73 -2.90
C PHE A 139 -9.42 17.04 -2.85
N GLY A 140 -9.14 17.65 -4.03
CA GLY A 140 -8.48 18.96 -4.10
C GLY A 140 -7.07 18.99 -3.54
N VAL A 141 -6.40 17.84 -3.45
CA VAL A 141 -4.99 17.77 -3.05
C VAL A 141 -4.15 18.46 -4.13
N THR A 142 -3.25 19.36 -3.74
CA THR A 142 -2.35 20.03 -4.66
C THR A 142 -0.96 19.44 -4.54
N LEU A 143 -0.35 19.10 -5.68
CA LEU A 143 1.04 18.65 -5.80
C LEU A 143 1.79 19.59 -6.74
N SER A 144 3.07 19.80 -6.49
CA SER A 144 3.93 20.52 -7.42
C SER A 144 4.13 19.71 -8.71
N ALA A 145 4.54 20.39 -9.79
CA ALA A 145 4.84 19.70 -11.06
C ALA A 145 5.96 18.67 -10.90
N TYR A 146 6.93 18.92 -10.05
CA TYR A 146 8.03 18.00 -9.78
C TYR A 146 7.59 16.78 -8.98
N GLU A 147 6.70 16.94 -7.99
CA GLU A 147 6.11 15.83 -7.26
C GLU A 147 5.29 14.92 -8.16
N LEU A 148 4.46 15.52 -9.05
CA LEU A 148 3.70 14.77 -10.06
C LEU A 148 4.63 14.01 -11.00
N LEU A 149 5.64 14.69 -11.54
CA LEU A 149 6.62 14.07 -12.43
C LEU A 149 7.36 12.94 -11.70
N GLY A 150 7.76 13.14 -10.45
CA GLY A 150 8.41 12.11 -9.63
C GLY A 150 7.55 10.85 -9.46
N ILE A 151 6.26 11.00 -9.15
CA ILE A 151 5.32 9.87 -9.04
C ILE A 151 5.19 9.11 -10.36
N ILE A 152 5.03 9.84 -11.48
CA ILE A 152 4.90 9.25 -12.82
C ILE A 152 6.19 8.49 -13.18
N VAL A 153 7.35 9.10 -12.98
CA VAL A 153 8.65 8.50 -13.29
C VAL A 153 8.89 7.24 -12.46
N ILE A 154 8.61 7.26 -11.16
CA ILE A 154 8.69 6.07 -10.31
C ILE A 154 7.78 4.96 -10.86
N SER A 155 6.53 5.28 -11.17
CA SER A 155 5.55 4.31 -11.64
C SER A 155 5.95 3.70 -12.99
N ILE A 156 6.44 4.51 -13.93
CA ILE A 156 6.96 4.03 -15.22
C ILE A 156 8.18 3.11 -15.00
N GLY A 157 9.12 3.52 -14.15
CA GLY A 157 10.29 2.70 -13.81
C GLY A 157 9.93 1.35 -13.23
N ILE A 158 8.90 1.30 -12.36
CA ILE A 158 8.43 0.04 -11.77
C ILE A 158 7.73 -0.83 -12.82
N ILE A 159 6.83 -0.25 -13.61
CA ILE A 159 6.09 -1.00 -14.65
C ILE A 159 7.05 -1.52 -15.73
N SER A 160 8.10 -0.79 -16.06
CA SER A 160 9.10 -1.23 -17.05
C SER A 160 9.82 -2.52 -16.66
N ILE A 161 9.88 -2.85 -15.35
CA ILE A 161 10.43 -4.12 -14.87
C ILE A 161 9.61 -5.32 -15.39
N SER A 162 8.30 -5.16 -15.58
CA SER A 162 7.43 -6.22 -16.07
C SER A 162 7.66 -6.62 -17.53
N THR A 163 8.33 -5.76 -18.31
CA THR A 163 8.51 -5.93 -19.77
C THR A 163 9.81 -6.65 -20.16
N GLN A 164 10.59 -7.12 -19.19
CA GLN A 164 11.97 -7.56 -19.42
C GLN A 164 12.16 -8.97 -20.03
N ASP A 165 11.10 -9.74 -20.24
CA ASP A 165 11.20 -11.02 -20.95
C ASP A 165 11.34 -10.80 -22.45
N ARG A 166 12.53 -11.15 -22.98
CA ARG A 166 13.04 -10.87 -24.33
C ARG A 166 12.17 -11.34 -25.51
N HIS A 167 11.13 -12.13 -25.30
CA HIS A 167 10.38 -12.73 -26.41
C HIS A 167 9.11 -11.99 -26.82
N SER A 168 8.81 -10.83 -26.25
CA SER A 168 7.63 -10.07 -26.67
C SER A 168 7.60 -8.63 -26.19
N PHE A 169 8.00 -7.73 -27.04
CA PHE A 169 7.62 -6.31 -26.90
C PHE A 169 6.10 -6.12 -27.11
N PHE A 170 5.38 -7.12 -27.63
CA PHE A 170 3.94 -7.11 -27.92
C PHE A 170 3.12 -8.37 -27.56
N PRO A 171 3.43 -9.19 -26.55
CA PRO A 171 2.52 -10.28 -26.17
C PRO A 171 1.45 -9.84 -25.17
N TRP A 172 1.25 -8.56 -24.98
CA TRP A 172 0.16 -7.98 -24.21
C TRP A 172 -1.21 -8.41 -24.74
N ILE A 173 -1.28 -8.87 -26.01
CA ILE A 173 -2.49 -9.20 -26.77
C ILE A 173 -2.92 -10.66 -26.62
N ALA A 174 -2.07 -11.56 -26.13
CA ALA A 174 -2.50 -12.93 -25.87
C ALA A 174 -3.53 -12.95 -24.72
N ARG A 175 -4.70 -13.55 -24.94
CA ARG A 175 -5.83 -13.56 -23.97
C ARG A 175 -5.42 -13.93 -22.53
N ARG A 176 -4.46 -14.81 -22.33
CA ARG A 176 -3.95 -15.21 -21.01
C ARG A 176 -3.20 -14.07 -20.32
N ASN A 177 -2.38 -13.32 -21.08
CA ASN A 177 -1.64 -12.18 -20.54
C ASN A 177 -2.58 -11.00 -20.22
N ALA A 178 -3.61 -10.78 -21.03
CA ALA A 178 -4.61 -9.75 -20.77
C ALA A 178 -5.31 -9.95 -19.44
N LYS A 179 -5.70 -11.17 -19.06
CA LYS A 179 -6.30 -11.46 -17.75
C LYS A 179 -5.34 -11.14 -16.60
N ALA A 180 -4.08 -11.59 -16.68
CA ALA A 180 -3.09 -11.30 -15.66
C ALA A 180 -2.89 -9.79 -15.46
N ILE A 181 -2.81 -9.03 -16.54
CA ILE A 181 -2.66 -7.57 -16.53
C ILE A 181 -3.91 -6.90 -15.95
N SER A 182 -5.10 -7.31 -16.38
CA SER A 182 -6.36 -6.74 -15.85
C SER A 182 -6.47 -6.94 -14.35
N TYR A 183 -6.19 -8.14 -13.84
CA TYR A 183 -6.19 -8.41 -12.40
C TYR A 183 -5.05 -7.66 -11.67
N ALA A 184 -3.88 -7.48 -12.28
CA ALA A 184 -2.81 -6.66 -11.72
C ALA A 184 -3.19 -5.18 -11.62
N LEU A 185 -3.85 -4.61 -12.63
CA LEU A 185 -4.36 -3.24 -12.61
C LEU A 185 -5.49 -3.06 -11.59
N LEU A 186 -6.42 -4.03 -11.49
CA LEU A 186 -7.42 -4.04 -10.42
C LEU A 186 -6.75 -4.11 -9.04
N THR A 187 -5.71 -4.92 -8.89
CA THR A 187 -4.91 -4.95 -7.66
C THR A 187 -4.35 -3.55 -7.34
N GLY A 188 -3.79 -2.86 -8.34
CA GLY A 188 -3.30 -1.49 -8.18
C GLY A 188 -4.38 -0.47 -7.83
N LEU A 189 -5.58 -0.61 -8.41
CA LEU A 189 -6.75 0.19 -8.03
C LEU A 189 -7.10 0.01 -6.54
N PHE A 190 -7.10 -1.22 -6.06
CA PHE A 190 -7.35 -1.52 -4.65
C PHE A 190 -6.20 -1.08 -3.75
N ILE A 191 -4.93 -1.12 -4.22
CA ILE A 191 -3.77 -0.54 -3.52
C ILE A 191 -3.97 0.97 -3.34
N GLY A 192 -4.37 1.68 -4.38
CA GLY A 192 -4.71 3.09 -4.30
C GLY A 192 -5.85 3.35 -3.33
N GLY A 193 -6.92 2.55 -3.44
CA GLY A 193 -8.11 2.64 -2.59
C GLY A 193 -7.79 2.50 -1.10
N TYR A 194 -7.14 1.41 -0.69
CA TYR A 194 -6.81 1.24 0.73
C TYR A 194 -5.79 2.29 1.21
N SER A 195 -4.85 2.73 0.37
CA SER A 195 -3.89 3.75 0.78
C SER A 195 -4.58 5.08 1.13
N MET A 196 -5.62 5.46 0.37
CA MET A 196 -6.43 6.65 0.66
C MET A 196 -7.27 6.46 1.92
N VAL A 197 -8.00 5.35 2.01
CA VAL A 197 -8.86 5.05 3.17
C VAL A 197 -8.05 4.97 4.46
N ASP A 198 -6.90 4.31 4.42
CA ASP A 198 -6.02 4.17 5.58
C ASP A 198 -5.38 5.50 5.97
N GLY A 199 -5.00 6.31 4.98
CA GLY A 199 -4.46 7.64 5.24
C GLY A 199 -5.47 8.57 5.90
N TYR A 200 -6.70 8.63 5.39
CA TYR A 200 -7.76 9.44 6.01
C TYR A 200 -8.25 8.84 7.32
N GLY A 201 -8.39 7.52 7.41
CA GLY A 201 -8.78 6.83 8.63
C GLY A 201 -7.78 7.02 9.76
N ALA A 202 -6.48 6.94 9.49
CA ALA A 202 -5.44 7.21 10.48
C ALA A 202 -5.45 8.66 10.99
N ARG A 203 -5.75 9.62 10.11
CA ARG A 203 -5.92 11.03 10.49
C ARG A 203 -7.17 11.24 11.34
N ALA A 204 -8.28 10.60 11.00
CA ALA A 204 -9.52 10.66 11.76
C ALA A 204 -9.40 9.95 13.13
N SER A 205 -8.58 8.90 13.21
CA SER A 205 -8.35 8.14 14.45
C SER A 205 -7.51 8.84 15.50
N LEU A 206 -6.87 9.97 15.18
CA LEU A 206 -5.90 10.69 16.03
C LEU A 206 -4.64 9.86 16.38
N SER A 207 -4.60 8.57 16.07
CA SER A 207 -3.48 7.67 16.27
C SER A 207 -3.38 6.65 15.12
N ALA A 208 -2.30 6.72 14.35
CA ALA A 208 -2.03 5.79 13.26
C ALA A 208 -1.93 4.34 13.75
N LEU A 209 -1.33 4.12 14.93
CA LEU A 209 -1.19 2.78 15.52
C LEU A 209 -2.53 2.22 15.96
N SER A 210 -3.40 3.05 16.54
CA SER A 210 -4.74 2.64 16.94
C SER A 210 -5.57 2.23 15.73
N PHE A 211 -5.62 3.08 14.70
CA PHE A 211 -6.31 2.79 13.43
C PHE A 211 -5.83 1.46 12.84
N MET A 212 -4.52 1.30 12.72
CA MET A 212 -3.92 0.14 12.08
C MET A 212 -4.14 -1.14 12.87
N GLY A 213 -4.01 -1.10 14.20
CA GLY A 213 -4.24 -2.26 15.06
C GLY A 213 -5.64 -2.86 14.87
N TRP A 214 -6.65 -2.01 14.90
CA TRP A 214 -8.04 -2.44 14.69
C TRP A 214 -8.33 -2.84 13.24
N SER A 215 -7.82 -2.10 12.25
CA SER A 215 -8.01 -2.44 10.84
C SER A 215 -7.45 -3.82 10.50
N PHE A 216 -6.28 -4.17 11.02
CA PHE A 216 -5.66 -5.45 10.74
C PHE A 216 -6.34 -6.63 11.47
N ILE A 217 -6.89 -6.41 12.67
CA ILE A 217 -7.72 -7.42 13.31
C ILE A 217 -8.97 -7.70 12.48
N VAL A 218 -9.69 -6.65 12.07
CA VAL A 218 -10.90 -6.81 11.25
C VAL A 218 -10.56 -7.48 9.91
N ASN A 219 -9.46 -7.07 9.26
CA ASN A 219 -8.99 -7.70 8.03
C ASN A 219 -8.69 -9.20 8.23
N ALA A 220 -7.98 -9.56 9.28
CA ALA A 220 -7.63 -10.95 9.58
C ALA A 220 -8.83 -11.81 9.94
N LEU A 221 -9.88 -11.24 10.53
CA LEU A 221 -11.15 -11.96 10.82
C LEU A 221 -11.93 -12.25 9.53
N ILE A 222 -11.92 -11.34 8.56
CA ILE A 222 -12.65 -11.49 7.30
C ILE A 222 -11.88 -12.38 6.31
N PHE A 223 -10.54 -12.38 6.34
CA PHE A 223 -9.72 -13.06 5.35
C PHE A 223 -9.95 -14.58 5.22
N PRO A 224 -10.16 -15.36 6.31
CA PRO A 224 -10.53 -16.77 6.18
C PRO A 224 -11.84 -17.00 5.44
N ILE A 225 -12.79 -16.06 5.49
CA ILE A 225 -14.04 -16.10 4.72
C ILE A 225 -13.72 -15.96 3.23
N LEU A 226 -12.87 -15.01 2.86
CA LEU A 226 -12.37 -14.85 1.49
C LEU A 226 -11.74 -16.15 0.98
N LEU A 227 -10.88 -16.80 1.77
CA LEU A 227 -10.25 -18.06 1.39
C LEU A 227 -11.27 -19.19 1.15
N LYS A 228 -12.34 -19.25 1.94
CA LYS A 228 -13.43 -20.20 1.70
C LYS A 228 -14.13 -19.93 0.37
N VAL A 229 -14.45 -18.67 0.07
CA VAL A 229 -15.05 -18.26 -1.22
C VAL A 229 -14.15 -18.62 -2.40
N MET A 230 -12.82 -18.52 -2.24
CA MET A 230 -11.84 -18.94 -3.23
C MET A 230 -11.62 -20.47 -3.30
N ASN A 231 -12.34 -21.27 -2.54
CA ASN A 231 -12.12 -22.72 -2.38
C ASN A 231 -10.70 -23.07 -1.87
N LYS A 232 -10.16 -22.24 -0.97
CA LYS A 232 -8.82 -22.36 -0.37
C LYS A 232 -8.86 -22.41 1.16
N GLY A 233 -9.95 -22.89 1.76
CA GLY A 233 -10.15 -22.87 3.22
C GLY A 233 -9.13 -23.69 4.03
N ASP A 234 -8.51 -24.69 3.45
CA ASP A 234 -7.47 -25.55 4.06
C ASP A 234 -6.10 -24.83 4.19
N VAL A 235 -5.90 -23.75 3.47
CA VAL A 235 -4.65 -22.95 3.46
C VAL A 235 -4.29 -22.45 4.86
N VAL A 236 -5.29 -22.09 5.68
CA VAL A 236 -5.06 -21.64 7.06
C VAL A 236 -4.30 -22.68 7.89
N LYS A 237 -4.65 -23.96 7.76
CA LYS A 237 -3.93 -25.05 8.45
C LYS A 237 -2.48 -25.17 7.98
N LYS A 238 -2.25 -25.02 6.67
CA LYS A 238 -0.92 -25.10 6.07
C LYS A 238 0.02 -23.99 6.54
N VAL A 239 -0.50 -22.81 6.91
CA VAL A 239 0.32 -21.74 7.49
C VAL A 239 1.13 -22.24 8.69
N PHE A 240 0.49 -22.98 9.60
CA PHE A 240 1.10 -23.46 10.83
C PHE A 240 1.98 -24.71 10.65
N THR A 241 2.00 -25.32 9.48
CA THR A 241 2.87 -26.44 9.15
C THR A 241 4.02 -26.05 8.23
N GLU A 242 3.73 -25.23 7.20
CA GLU A 242 4.64 -24.96 6.09
C GLU A 242 5.22 -23.54 6.10
N ALA A 243 4.58 -22.56 6.77
CA ALA A 243 4.91 -21.13 6.68
C ALA A 243 5.06 -20.43 8.04
N LYS A 244 5.47 -21.13 9.10
CA LYS A 244 5.65 -20.57 10.46
C LYS A 244 6.56 -19.34 10.48
N LEU A 245 7.67 -19.39 9.75
CA LEU A 245 8.62 -18.28 9.66
C LEU A 245 7.98 -17.06 8.99
N LEU A 246 7.21 -17.25 7.93
CA LEU A 246 6.44 -16.18 7.29
C LEU A 246 5.39 -15.60 8.22
N PHE A 247 4.69 -16.44 8.97
CA PHE A 247 3.71 -15.99 9.96
C PHE A 247 4.34 -15.09 11.02
N TRP A 248 5.38 -15.56 11.71
CA TRP A 248 5.97 -14.80 12.82
C TRP A 248 6.84 -13.64 12.35
N PHE A 249 7.83 -13.88 11.50
CA PHE A 249 8.76 -12.84 11.05
C PHE A 249 8.19 -12.00 9.93
N GLY A 250 7.69 -12.66 8.89
CA GLY A 250 7.13 -11.95 7.73
C GLY A 250 5.94 -11.09 8.12
N GLY A 251 4.99 -11.64 8.91
CA GLY A 251 3.82 -10.92 9.40
C GLY A 251 4.19 -9.74 10.30
N THR A 252 5.08 -9.95 11.29
CA THR A 252 5.51 -8.86 12.19
C THR A 252 6.26 -7.76 11.44
N ILE A 253 7.19 -8.12 10.56
CA ILE A 253 7.92 -7.13 9.74
C ILE A 253 6.93 -6.37 8.83
N SER A 254 6.01 -7.08 8.19
CA SER A 254 4.97 -6.47 7.35
C SER A 254 4.08 -5.50 8.14
N TYR A 255 3.72 -5.86 9.38
CA TYR A 255 2.98 -4.99 10.29
C TYR A 255 3.74 -3.70 10.61
N ILE A 256 5.01 -3.80 10.99
CA ILE A 256 5.87 -2.65 11.29
C ILE A 256 6.00 -1.74 10.06
N VAL A 257 6.28 -2.33 8.90
CA VAL A 257 6.40 -1.63 7.61
C VAL A 257 5.16 -0.82 7.33
N TYR A 258 3.98 -1.45 7.43
CA TYR A 258 2.74 -0.77 7.13
C TYR A 258 2.40 0.30 8.18
N GLY A 259 2.76 0.07 9.45
CA GLY A 259 2.65 1.06 10.52
C GLY A 259 3.43 2.33 10.23
N ILE A 260 4.67 2.20 9.75
CA ILE A 260 5.48 3.36 9.34
C ILE A 260 4.83 4.09 8.15
N VAL A 261 4.29 3.35 7.18
CA VAL A 261 3.63 3.94 6.00
C VAL A 261 2.36 4.68 6.40
N VAL A 262 1.49 4.08 7.22
CA VAL A 262 0.24 4.71 7.70
C VAL A 262 0.54 5.92 8.58
N TRP A 263 1.57 5.85 9.42
CA TRP A 263 2.07 7.03 10.12
C TRP A 263 2.55 8.10 9.13
N GLY A 264 3.30 7.72 8.10
CA GLY A 264 3.73 8.63 7.03
C GLY A 264 2.57 9.34 6.35
N PHE A 265 1.44 8.65 6.12
CA PHE A 265 0.22 9.24 5.57
C PHE A 265 -0.38 10.34 6.48
N THR A 266 -0.12 10.30 7.78
CA THR A 266 -0.53 11.38 8.70
C THR A 266 0.41 12.59 8.67
N GLN A 267 1.63 12.42 8.17
CA GLN A 267 2.69 13.44 8.20
C GLN A 267 2.95 14.13 6.86
N ALA A 268 2.57 13.49 5.73
CA ALA A 268 2.85 13.98 4.38
C ALA A 268 1.67 13.66 3.44
N PRO A 269 1.64 14.24 2.22
CA PRO A 269 0.65 13.89 1.19
C PRO A 269 0.69 12.39 0.87
N ILE A 270 -0.49 11.75 0.89
CA ILE A 270 -0.63 10.30 0.65
C ILE A 270 0.02 9.85 -0.66
N PRO A 271 -0.11 10.61 -1.80
CA PRO A 271 0.51 10.22 -3.05
C PRO A 271 2.04 10.10 -2.96
N LEU A 272 2.71 11.03 -2.26
CA LEU A 272 4.17 11.04 -2.12
C LEU A 272 4.66 9.84 -1.30
N VAL A 273 4.03 9.59 -0.16
CA VAL A 273 4.36 8.43 0.69
C VAL A 273 4.09 7.12 -0.05
N SER A 274 2.97 7.04 -0.79
CA SER A 274 2.63 5.87 -1.58
C SER A 274 3.67 5.60 -2.69
N ALA A 275 4.09 6.63 -3.43
CA ALA A 275 5.11 6.48 -4.46
C ALA A 275 6.48 6.10 -3.88
N LEU A 276 6.89 6.75 -2.78
CA LEU A 276 8.15 6.47 -2.12
C LEU A 276 8.21 5.03 -1.57
N ARG A 277 7.12 4.52 -1.02
CA ARG A 277 7.01 3.12 -0.56
C ARG A 277 7.32 2.12 -1.68
N GLU A 278 6.97 2.44 -2.91
CA GLU A 278 7.17 1.54 -4.05
C GLU A 278 8.65 1.38 -4.43
N THR A 279 9.55 2.21 -3.92
CA THR A 279 11.02 2.02 -4.08
C THR A 279 11.51 0.69 -3.51
N SER A 280 10.70 0.02 -2.68
CA SER A 280 10.93 -1.36 -2.23
C SER A 280 11.21 -2.33 -3.39
N VAL A 281 10.69 -2.04 -4.58
CA VAL A 281 10.93 -2.84 -5.79
C VAL A 281 12.40 -2.84 -6.21
N ILE A 282 13.11 -1.71 -6.04
CA ILE A 282 14.57 -1.63 -6.30
C ILE A 282 15.29 -2.64 -5.40
N ILE A 283 14.99 -2.60 -4.11
CA ILE A 283 15.63 -3.44 -3.11
C ILE A 283 15.29 -4.92 -3.36
N ALA A 284 14.04 -5.21 -3.72
CA ALA A 284 13.60 -6.56 -4.09
C ALA A 284 14.35 -7.10 -5.33
N LEU A 285 14.64 -6.24 -6.32
CA LEU A 285 15.46 -6.60 -7.48
C LEU A 285 16.90 -6.91 -7.09
N LEU A 286 17.49 -6.09 -6.21
CA LEU A 286 18.85 -6.31 -5.71
C LEU A 286 18.93 -7.62 -4.90
N ILE A 287 17.97 -7.86 -4.00
CA ILE A 287 17.88 -9.12 -3.24
C ILE A 287 17.73 -10.30 -4.20
N GLY A 288 16.84 -10.20 -5.21
CA GLY A 288 16.65 -11.22 -6.22
C GLY A 288 17.93 -11.55 -6.99
N THR A 289 18.70 -10.52 -7.34
CA THR A 289 19.95 -10.69 -8.07
C THR A 289 21.06 -11.29 -7.19
N ILE A 290 21.25 -10.77 -5.97
CA ILE A 290 22.36 -11.16 -5.10
C ILE A 290 22.12 -12.53 -4.44
N PHE A 291 20.93 -12.72 -3.85
CA PHE A 291 20.63 -13.91 -3.05
C PHE A 291 19.93 -15.02 -3.83
N LEU A 292 19.06 -14.68 -4.78
CA LEU A 292 18.32 -15.65 -5.58
C LEU A 292 19.02 -15.93 -6.93
N LYS A 293 20.19 -15.31 -7.18
CA LYS A 293 21.01 -15.45 -8.40
C LYS A 293 20.22 -15.19 -9.69
N GLU A 294 19.25 -14.29 -9.64
CA GLU A 294 18.51 -13.87 -10.84
C GLU A 294 19.42 -13.07 -11.77
N LYS A 295 19.22 -13.23 -13.08
CA LYS A 295 19.98 -12.45 -14.07
C LYS A 295 19.73 -10.95 -13.91
N PHE A 296 20.79 -10.18 -13.76
CA PHE A 296 20.74 -8.73 -13.79
C PHE A 296 20.90 -8.26 -15.23
N THR A 297 19.83 -7.67 -15.77
CA THR A 297 19.80 -7.19 -17.16
C THR A 297 20.01 -5.68 -17.22
N PHE A 298 20.45 -5.17 -18.39
CA PHE A 298 20.55 -3.73 -18.63
C PHE A 298 19.21 -2.99 -18.37
N LEU A 299 18.10 -3.62 -18.76
CA LEU A 299 16.77 -3.04 -18.50
C LEU A 299 16.44 -2.95 -17.01
N LYS A 300 16.88 -3.91 -16.18
CA LYS A 300 16.76 -3.81 -14.71
C LYS A 300 17.55 -2.62 -14.17
N ALA A 301 18.78 -2.45 -14.64
CA ALA A 301 19.61 -1.30 -14.26
C ALA A 301 18.96 0.03 -14.66
N LEU A 302 18.45 0.12 -15.89
CA LEU A 302 17.75 1.31 -16.38
C LEU A 302 16.49 1.61 -15.56
N SER A 303 15.68 0.59 -15.24
CA SER A 303 14.50 0.75 -14.39
C SER A 303 14.86 1.30 -13.00
N ILE A 304 15.94 0.79 -12.40
CA ILE A 304 16.44 1.29 -11.11
C ILE A 304 16.84 2.76 -11.22
N LEU A 305 17.56 3.15 -12.26
CA LEU A 305 17.94 4.55 -12.47
C LEU A 305 16.73 5.48 -12.65
N ILE A 306 15.72 5.03 -13.40
CA ILE A 306 14.47 5.78 -13.58
C ILE A 306 13.76 5.97 -12.24
N ILE A 307 13.60 4.91 -11.45
CA ILE A 307 12.96 5.01 -10.13
C ILE A 307 13.76 5.93 -9.21
N PHE A 308 15.08 5.79 -9.18
CA PHE A 308 15.96 6.65 -8.37
C PHE A 308 15.82 8.13 -8.75
N PHE A 309 15.80 8.45 -10.03
CA PHE A 309 15.57 9.82 -10.51
C PHE A 309 14.20 10.36 -10.05
N GLY A 310 13.14 9.55 -10.13
CA GLY A 310 11.84 9.93 -9.61
C GLY A 310 11.84 10.21 -8.10
N VAL A 311 12.61 9.44 -7.32
CA VAL A 311 12.78 9.68 -5.86
C VAL A 311 13.50 11.01 -5.60
N VAL A 312 14.51 11.34 -6.40
CA VAL A 312 15.21 12.63 -6.31
C VAL A 312 14.25 13.78 -6.57
N LEU A 313 13.38 13.67 -7.59
CA LEU A 313 12.34 14.67 -7.87
C LEU A 313 11.39 14.85 -6.68
N LEU A 314 10.94 13.76 -6.05
CA LEU A 314 10.05 13.83 -4.88
C LEU A 314 10.69 14.48 -3.65
N LYS A 315 12.02 14.45 -3.52
CA LYS A 315 12.68 14.91 -2.30
C LYS A 315 13.23 16.33 -2.41
N PHE A 316 13.74 16.71 -3.57
CA PHE A 316 14.56 17.91 -3.69
C PHE A 316 13.90 19.03 -4.52
N PHE A 317 12.79 18.75 -5.15
CA PHE A 317 12.04 19.70 -5.98
C PHE A 317 10.55 19.70 -5.63
#